data_f9aab0148a035b0cc6f8791e72689683
#
_entry.id   f9aab0148a035b0cc6f8791e72689683
#
_cell.length_a   1.000
_cell.length_b   1.000
_cell.length_c   1.000
_cell.angle_alpha   90.00
_cell.angle_beta   90.00
_cell.angle_gamma   90.00
#
_symmetry.space_group_name_H-M   'P 1'
#
loop_
_entity.id
_entity.type
_entity.pdbx_description
1 polymer ?
#
loop_
_entity_poly.entity_id
_entity_poly.type
_entity_poly.pdbx_seq_one_letter_code
_entity_poly.pdbx_strand_id
1 'polypeptide(L)'
;NLFKLKTFSVGMIGTVFFMVAFFSWLISLPTFIQSVWGWSVLKTGFAIAPAPLLTAFVSPPAGRVAERIGNGPILTIGGILGASGLALHLAFTGAQPDYFKGILLPGILIGFAAGFGFAQLIGAAMRNVPRDQFGMAGAGRTTIFQLALALGVALAFTIIGRPDTPEAALDGLQLTWMLGIGCFIAQTLLFAFFGGSDKTQKA
;
A
#
# COMPACT_ATOMS: atom_id res chain seq x y z
N ASN A 1 26.74 -8.41 3.96
CA ASN A 1 26.10 -7.09 4.07
C ASN A 1 24.94 -7.04 3.08
N LEU A 2 23.75 -7.46 3.53
CA LEU A 2 22.53 -7.65 2.70
C LEU A 2 22.12 -6.38 1.94
N PHE A 3 22.32 -5.20 2.52
CA PHE A 3 22.00 -3.92 1.88
C PHE A 3 22.88 -3.58 0.66
N LYS A 4 23.98 -4.33 0.42
CA LYS A 4 24.74 -4.24 -0.83
C LYS A 4 24.07 -4.98 -1.98
N LEU A 5 23.13 -5.89 -1.68
CA LEU A 5 22.31 -6.55 -2.69
C LEU A 5 21.23 -5.58 -3.18
N LYS A 6 21.36 -5.14 -4.43
CA LYS A 6 20.47 -4.15 -5.05
C LYS A 6 18.98 -4.56 -4.94
N THR A 7 18.67 -5.82 -5.19
CA THR A 7 17.31 -6.38 -5.10
C THR A 7 16.74 -6.32 -3.69
N PHE A 8 17.57 -6.63 -2.66
CA PHE A 8 17.17 -6.52 -1.26
C PHE A 8 16.86 -5.06 -0.89
N SER A 9 17.77 -4.13 -1.19
CA SER A 9 17.57 -2.71 -0.86
C SER A 9 16.36 -2.11 -1.58
N VAL A 10 16.20 -2.38 -2.88
CA VAL A 10 15.03 -1.93 -3.65
C VAL A 10 13.73 -2.51 -3.08
N GLY A 11 13.72 -3.81 -2.74
CA GLY A 11 12.58 -4.44 -2.09
C GLY A 11 12.23 -3.84 -0.74
N MET A 12 13.25 -3.49 0.08
CA MET A 12 13.04 -2.85 1.38
C MET A 12 12.49 -1.43 1.25
N ILE A 13 13.06 -0.61 0.36
CA ILE A 13 12.57 0.75 0.09
C ILE A 13 11.14 0.71 -0.45
N GLY A 14 10.84 -0.19 -1.39
CA GLY A 14 9.48 -0.41 -1.89
C GLY A 14 8.51 -0.82 -0.79
N THR A 15 8.95 -1.66 0.14
CA THR A 15 8.16 -2.05 1.32
C THR A 15 7.83 -0.82 2.18
N VAL A 16 8.77 0.08 2.41
CA VAL A 16 8.52 1.31 3.19
C VAL A 16 7.43 2.15 2.53
N PHE A 17 7.57 2.46 1.24
CA PHE A 17 6.57 3.26 0.53
C PHE A 17 5.19 2.61 0.52
N PHE A 18 5.13 1.31 0.23
CA PHE A 18 3.87 0.59 0.22
C PHE A 18 3.19 0.57 1.59
N MET A 19 3.93 0.25 2.65
CA MET A 19 3.38 0.16 4.00
C MET A 19 2.91 1.51 4.52
N VAL A 20 3.68 2.57 4.31
CA VAL A 20 3.27 3.94 4.68
C VAL A 20 1.99 4.32 3.98
N ALA A 21 1.90 4.13 2.66
CA ALA A 21 0.68 4.44 1.89
C ALA A 21 -0.52 3.62 2.35
N PHE A 22 -0.34 2.29 2.46
CA PHE A 22 -1.44 1.38 2.76
C PHE A 22 -1.96 1.54 4.18
N PHE A 23 -1.08 1.64 5.18
CA PHE A 23 -1.51 1.73 6.58
C PHE A 23 -2.00 3.14 6.95
N SER A 24 -1.50 4.20 6.33
CA SER A 24 -2.10 5.53 6.49
C SER A 24 -3.52 5.57 5.93
N TRP A 25 -3.77 4.95 4.78
CA TRP A 25 -5.12 4.79 4.22
C TRP A 25 -6.01 3.90 5.11
N LEU A 26 -5.49 2.76 5.56
CA LEU A 26 -6.26 1.80 6.37
C LEU A 26 -6.78 2.40 7.68
N ILE A 27 -6.06 3.36 8.26
CA ILE A 27 -6.48 4.09 9.45
C ILE A 27 -7.38 5.27 9.10
N SER A 28 -7.03 6.04 8.07
CA SER A 28 -7.76 7.26 7.72
C SER A 28 -9.17 7.00 7.18
N LEU A 29 -9.36 5.94 6.39
CA LEU A 29 -10.67 5.67 5.79
C LEU A 29 -11.78 5.36 6.82
N PRO A 30 -11.60 4.42 7.76
CA PRO A 30 -12.61 4.20 8.82
C PRO A 30 -12.84 5.45 9.67
N THR A 31 -11.78 6.19 9.98
CA THR A 31 -11.87 7.44 10.74
C THR A 31 -12.73 8.45 9.99
N PHE A 32 -12.51 8.62 8.67
CA PHE A 32 -13.32 9.47 7.82
C PHE A 32 -14.81 9.07 7.85
N ILE A 33 -15.11 7.79 7.57
CA ILE A 33 -16.48 7.29 7.47
C ILE A 33 -17.24 7.51 8.79
N GLN A 34 -16.57 7.33 9.92
CA GLN A 34 -17.19 7.50 11.25
C GLN A 34 -17.30 8.97 11.64
N SER A 35 -16.26 9.79 11.43
CA SER A 35 -16.22 11.18 11.90
C SER A 35 -16.99 12.14 10.97
N VAL A 36 -16.94 11.95 9.66
CA VAL A 36 -17.58 12.84 8.68
C VAL A 36 -18.97 12.35 8.27
N TRP A 37 -19.11 11.05 7.98
CA TRP A 37 -20.41 10.49 7.59
C TRP A 37 -21.26 9.99 8.76
N GLY A 38 -20.72 9.94 9.98
CA GLY A 38 -21.45 9.52 11.18
C GLY A 38 -21.88 8.05 11.14
N TRP A 39 -21.25 7.19 10.32
CA TRP A 39 -21.63 5.80 10.26
C TRP A 39 -21.15 5.02 11.49
N SER A 40 -21.97 4.06 11.93
CA SER A 40 -21.57 3.17 13.03
C SER A 40 -20.36 2.33 12.66
N VAL A 41 -19.61 1.86 13.67
CA VAL A 41 -18.45 0.99 13.51
C VAL A 41 -18.78 -0.24 12.67
N LEU A 42 -19.94 -0.87 12.94
CA LEU A 42 -20.39 -2.06 12.21
C LEU A 42 -20.64 -1.76 10.73
N LYS A 43 -21.35 -0.67 10.42
CA LYS A 43 -21.66 -0.25 9.05
C LYS A 43 -20.36 0.09 8.30
N THR A 44 -19.43 0.78 8.96
CA THR A 44 -18.10 1.08 8.42
C THR A 44 -17.32 -0.19 8.09
N GLY A 45 -17.30 -1.16 9.02
CA GLY A 45 -16.63 -2.44 8.80
C GLY A 45 -17.13 -3.18 7.57
N PHE A 46 -18.46 -3.28 7.39
CA PHE A 46 -19.04 -3.89 6.19
C PHE A 46 -18.75 -3.10 4.91
N ALA A 47 -18.72 -1.77 4.99
CA ALA A 47 -18.44 -0.93 3.84
C ALA A 47 -17.01 -1.11 3.30
N ILE A 48 -16.02 -1.29 4.17
CA ILE A 48 -14.61 -1.46 3.77
C ILE A 48 -14.21 -2.92 3.51
N ALA A 49 -15.01 -3.90 3.95
CA ALA A 49 -14.73 -5.33 3.83
C ALA A 49 -14.44 -5.82 2.39
N PRO A 50 -15.04 -5.28 1.31
CA PRO A 50 -14.75 -5.72 -0.05
C PRO A 50 -13.26 -5.62 -0.44
N ALA A 51 -12.53 -4.60 0.04
CA ALA A 51 -11.12 -4.41 -0.31
C ALA A 51 -10.20 -5.53 0.20
N PRO A 52 -10.19 -5.91 1.49
CA PRO A 52 -9.39 -7.05 1.97
C PRO A 52 -9.85 -8.39 1.40
N LEU A 53 -11.15 -8.58 1.15
CA LEU A 53 -11.63 -9.78 0.47
C LEU A 53 -11.03 -9.89 -0.94
N LEU A 54 -11.06 -8.81 -1.71
CA LEU A 54 -10.46 -8.78 -3.04
C LEU A 54 -8.95 -9.05 -2.99
N THR A 55 -8.24 -8.49 -2.00
CA THR A 55 -6.83 -8.76 -1.77
C THR A 55 -6.55 -10.27 -1.62
N ALA A 56 -7.37 -10.99 -0.87
CA ALA A 56 -7.22 -12.42 -0.67
C ALA A 56 -7.39 -13.22 -1.98
N PHE A 57 -8.33 -12.82 -2.84
CA PHE A 57 -8.54 -13.48 -4.13
C PHE A 57 -7.50 -13.11 -5.19
N VAL A 58 -6.97 -11.89 -5.15
CA VAL A 58 -6.01 -11.36 -6.14
C VAL A 58 -4.58 -11.84 -5.86
N SER A 59 -4.19 -12.00 -4.59
CA SER A 59 -2.80 -12.35 -4.23
C SER A 59 -2.30 -13.66 -4.84
N PRO A 60 -3.04 -14.79 -4.85
CA PRO A 60 -2.54 -16.03 -5.44
C PRO A 60 -2.31 -15.96 -6.95
N PRO A 61 -3.25 -15.44 -7.79
CA PRO A 61 -2.97 -15.29 -9.21
C PRO A 61 -1.85 -14.29 -9.51
N ALA A 62 -1.74 -13.20 -8.74
CA ALA A 62 -0.63 -12.25 -8.86
C ALA A 62 0.73 -12.92 -8.64
N GLY A 63 0.82 -13.83 -7.65
CA GLY A 63 2.01 -14.64 -7.42
C GLY A 63 2.41 -15.48 -8.62
N ARG A 64 1.47 -16.20 -9.22
CA ARG A 64 1.71 -17.03 -10.43
C ARG A 64 2.16 -16.19 -11.63
N VAL A 65 1.61 -14.99 -11.79
CA VAL A 65 2.04 -14.08 -12.86
C VAL A 65 3.45 -13.57 -12.58
N ALA A 66 3.74 -13.21 -11.32
CA ALA A 66 5.07 -12.74 -10.90
C ALA A 66 6.17 -13.79 -11.12
N GLU A 67 5.87 -15.10 -10.99
CA GLU A 67 6.80 -16.18 -11.33
C GLU A 67 7.23 -16.16 -12.80
N ARG A 68 6.35 -15.69 -13.70
CA ARG A 68 6.58 -15.66 -15.14
C ARG A 68 7.25 -14.37 -15.62
N ILE A 69 6.79 -13.22 -15.15
CA ILE A 69 7.23 -11.90 -15.63
C ILE A 69 8.11 -11.14 -14.64
N GLY A 70 8.31 -11.69 -13.43
CA GLY A 70 9.03 -11.04 -12.33
C GLY A 70 8.14 -10.19 -11.43
N ASN A 71 8.65 -9.86 -10.24
CA ASN A 71 7.91 -9.07 -9.25
C ASN A 71 7.80 -7.59 -9.64
N GLY A 72 8.80 -7.04 -10.34
CA GLY A 72 8.86 -5.62 -10.70
C GLY A 72 7.62 -5.10 -11.44
N PRO A 73 7.23 -5.69 -12.59
CA PRO A 73 6.03 -5.27 -13.31
C PRO A 73 4.75 -5.33 -12.47
N ILE A 74 4.58 -6.38 -11.66
CA ILE A 74 3.40 -6.53 -10.78
C ILE A 74 3.37 -5.42 -9.72
N LEU A 75 4.51 -5.11 -9.10
CA LEU A 75 4.62 -4.04 -8.10
C LEU A 75 4.43 -2.66 -8.72
N THR A 76 4.86 -2.45 -9.96
CA THR A 76 4.61 -1.22 -10.71
C THR A 76 3.10 -1.02 -10.95
N ILE A 77 2.41 -2.06 -11.43
CA ILE A 77 0.95 -2.02 -11.63
C ILE A 77 0.24 -1.82 -10.30
N GLY A 78 0.66 -2.53 -9.25
CA GLY A 78 0.11 -2.36 -7.90
C GLY A 78 0.23 -0.93 -7.37
N GLY A 79 1.37 -0.27 -7.59
CA GLY A 79 1.58 1.12 -7.22
C GLY A 79 0.67 2.08 -8.00
N ILE A 80 0.50 1.87 -9.31
CA ILE A 80 -0.42 2.66 -10.16
C ILE A 80 -1.85 2.52 -9.64
N LEU A 81 -2.30 1.29 -9.38
CA LEU A 81 -3.66 1.03 -8.87
C LEU A 81 -3.87 1.65 -7.49
N GLY A 82 -2.88 1.57 -6.61
CA GLY A 82 -2.94 2.18 -5.28
C GLY A 82 -3.03 3.71 -5.35
N ALA A 83 -2.18 4.35 -6.15
CA ALA A 83 -2.23 5.79 -6.38
C ALA A 83 -3.57 6.23 -7.00
N SER A 84 -4.08 5.48 -8.00
CA SER A 84 -5.37 5.74 -8.62
C SER A 84 -6.53 5.59 -7.63
N GLY A 85 -6.52 4.55 -6.79
CA GLY A 85 -7.52 4.34 -5.74
C GLY A 85 -7.56 5.49 -4.75
N LEU A 86 -6.41 5.96 -4.26
CA LEU A 86 -6.34 7.12 -3.37
C LEU A 86 -6.74 8.43 -4.07
N ALA A 87 -6.40 8.59 -5.34
CA ALA A 87 -6.83 9.75 -6.12
C ALA A 87 -8.35 9.78 -6.31
N LEU A 88 -9.00 8.62 -6.49
CA LEU A 88 -10.45 8.52 -6.52
C LEU A 88 -11.08 8.83 -5.15
N HIS A 89 -10.48 8.38 -4.04
CA HIS A 89 -10.90 8.82 -2.71
C HIS A 89 -10.86 10.33 -2.61
N LEU A 90 -9.74 10.95 -3.00
CA LEU A 90 -9.58 12.40 -2.95
C LEU A 90 -10.62 13.15 -3.80
N ALA A 91 -10.98 12.60 -4.98
CA ALA A 91 -11.90 13.22 -5.91
C ALA A 91 -13.38 13.05 -5.54
N PHE A 92 -13.76 11.92 -4.94
CA PHE A 92 -15.17 11.56 -4.75
C PHE A 92 -15.61 11.48 -3.29
N THR A 93 -14.69 11.61 -2.33
CA THR A 93 -15.04 11.57 -0.92
C THR A 93 -15.28 12.99 -0.41
N GLY A 94 -16.52 13.30 -0.08
CA GLY A 94 -16.97 14.59 0.42
C GLY A 94 -17.84 14.45 1.66
N ALA A 95 -18.45 15.55 2.11
CA ALA A 95 -19.33 15.57 3.28
C ALA A 95 -20.60 14.72 3.09
N GLN A 96 -21.08 14.57 1.86
CA GLN A 96 -22.24 13.72 1.57
C GLN A 96 -21.81 12.28 1.30
N PRO A 97 -22.45 11.27 1.95
CA PRO A 97 -22.12 9.87 1.76
C PRO A 97 -22.46 9.37 0.34
N ASP A 98 -21.45 9.00 -0.43
CA ASP A 98 -21.58 8.22 -1.67
C ASP A 98 -20.73 6.95 -1.53
N TYR A 99 -21.38 5.86 -1.14
CA TYR A 99 -20.69 4.59 -0.92
C TYR A 99 -20.01 4.07 -2.18
N PHE A 100 -20.68 4.17 -3.32
CA PHE A 100 -20.18 3.54 -4.54
C PHE A 100 -18.94 4.23 -5.09
N LYS A 101 -19.00 5.56 -5.23
CA LYS A 101 -17.89 6.36 -5.77
C LYS A 101 -16.84 6.65 -4.72
N GLY A 102 -17.25 6.93 -3.49
CA GLY A 102 -16.35 7.35 -2.42
C GLY A 102 -15.64 6.19 -1.70
N ILE A 103 -16.19 4.97 -1.67
CA ILE A 103 -15.61 3.85 -0.91
C ILE A 103 -15.38 2.62 -1.77
N LEU A 104 -16.42 2.10 -2.44
CA LEU A 104 -16.35 0.82 -3.11
C LEU A 104 -15.37 0.84 -4.28
N LEU A 105 -15.52 1.79 -5.19
CA LEU A 105 -14.67 1.88 -6.39
C LEU A 105 -13.19 2.13 -6.05
N PRO A 106 -12.84 3.12 -5.20
CA PRO A 106 -11.46 3.29 -4.73
C PRO A 106 -10.95 2.07 -3.96
N GLY A 107 -11.77 1.48 -3.10
CA GLY A 107 -11.44 0.29 -2.30
C GLY A 107 -11.11 -0.92 -3.17
N ILE A 108 -11.78 -1.11 -4.30
CA ILE A 108 -11.47 -2.16 -5.29
C ILE A 108 -10.04 -1.96 -5.83
N LEU A 109 -9.67 -0.74 -6.24
CA LEU A 109 -8.33 -0.47 -6.76
C LEU A 109 -7.24 -0.69 -5.70
N ILE A 110 -7.49 -0.26 -4.46
CA ILE A 110 -6.56 -0.46 -3.35
C ILE A 110 -6.50 -1.96 -2.96
N GLY A 111 -7.60 -2.69 -3.05
CA GLY A 111 -7.62 -4.14 -2.86
C GLY A 111 -6.75 -4.88 -3.88
N PHE A 112 -6.79 -4.48 -5.15
CA PHE A 112 -5.86 -4.98 -6.17
C PHE A 112 -4.42 -4.57 -5.86
N ALA A 113 -4.17 -3.31 -5.50
CA ALA A 113 -2.84 -2.83 -5.13
C ALA A 113 -2.24 -3.64 -3.97
N ALA A 114 -3.04 -3.93 -2.95
CA ALA A 114 -2.65 -4.75 -1.81
C ALA A 114 -2.38 -6.21 -2.22
N GLY A 115 -3.24 -6.80 -3.06
CA GLY A 115 -3.05 -8.14 -3.61
C GLY A 115 -1.78 -8.29 -4.44
N PHE A 116 -1.42 -7.24 -5.18
CA PHE A 116 -0.16 -7.19 -5.93
C PHE A 116 1.05 -6.82 -5.06
N GLY A 117 0.85 -6.11 -3.94
CA GLY A 117 1.92 -5.59 -3.10
C GLY A 117 2.49 -6.60 -2.12
N PHE A 118 1.67 -7.13 -1.21
CA PHE A 118 2.14 -7.85 -0.03
C PHE A 118 3.08 -9.02 -0.33
N ALA A 119 2.65 -9.96 -1.17
CA ALA A 119 3.45 -11.15 -1.47
C ALA A 119 4.64 -10.83 -2.39
N GLN A 120 4.46 -9.92 -3.34
CA GLN A 120 5.49 -9.61 -4.33
C GLN A 120 6.65 -8.79 -3.76
N LEU A 121 6.40 -7.92 -2.77
CA LEU A 121 7.47 -7.21 -2.05
C LEU A 121 8.39 -8.17 -1.30
N ILE A 122 7.81 -9.23 -0.70
CA ILE A 122 8.60 -10.30 -0.07
C ILE A 122 9.47 -10.99 -1.11
N GLY A 123 8.85 -11.42 -2.21
CA GLY A 123 9.56 -12.10 -3.31
C GLY A 123 10.66 -11.24 -3.91
N ALA A 124 10.40 -9.96 -4.16
CA ALA A 124 11.38 -9.02 -4.71
C ALA A 124 12.59 -8.83 -3.79
N ALA A 125 12.37 -8.72 -2.48
CA ALA A 125 13.44 -8.54 -1.51
C ALA A 125 14.29 -9.80 -1.30
N MET A 126 13.68 -10.98 -1.28
CA MET A 126 14.35 -12.24 -0.94
C MET A 126 15.00 -12.95 -2.13
N ARG A 127 14.73 -12.52 -3.35
CA ARG A 127 15.07 -13.24 -4.58
C ARG A 127 16.55 -13.62 -4.74
N ASN A 128 17.46 -12.70 -4.45
CA ASN A 128 18.92 -12.91 -4.62
C ASN A 128 19.66 -13.03 -3.30
N VAL A 129 18.96 -13.29 -2.20
CA VAL A 129 19.57 -13.50 -0.89
C VAL A 129 20.17 -14.91 -0.85
N PRO A 130 21.44 -15.08 -0.43
CA PRO A 130 22.02 -16.40 -0.22
C PRO A 130 21.27 -17.18 0.85
N ARG A 131 21.17 -18.51 0.69
CA ARG A 131 20.37 -19.38 1.60
C ARG A 131 20.83 -19.33 3.05
N ASP A 132 22.14 -19.22 3.27
CA ASP A 132 22.76 -19.05 4.59
C ASP A 132 22.39 -17.74 5.28
N GLN A 133 21.91 -16.74 4.54
CA GLN A 133 21.52 -15.41 5.05
C GLN A 133 19.99 -15.21 5.12
N PHE A 134 19.17 -16.20 4.77
CA PHE A 134 17.71 -16.09 4.77
C PHE A 134 17.14 -15.70 6.13
N GLY A 135 17.68 -16.24 7.23
CA GLY A 135 17.24 -15.89 8.58
C GLY A 135 17.48 -14.41 8.91
N MET A 136 18.66 -13.90 8.60
CA MET A 136 19.02 -12.49 8.81
C MET A 136 18.22 -11.56 7.89
N ALA A 137 18.03 -11.93 6.63
CA ALA A 137 17.25 -11.15 5.68
C ALA A 137 15.75 -11.12 6.07
N GLY A 138 15.20 -12.24 6.54
CA GLY A 138 13.85 -12.33 7.06
C GLY A 138 13.62 -11.45 8.28
N ALA A 139 14.54 -11.47 9.24
CA ALA A 139 14.50 -10.60 10.42
C ALA A 139 14.56 -9.12 10.02
N GLY A 140 15.53 -8.72 9.17
CA GLY A 140 15.65 -7.36 8.68
C GLY A 140 14.41 -6.88 7.94
N ARG A 141 13.82 -7.73 7.09
CA ARG A 141 12.57 -7.44 6.40
C ARG A 141 11.42 -7.21 7.38
N THR A 142 11.27 -8.08 8.38
CA THR A 142 10.18 -7.95 9.37
C THR A 142 10.33 -6.67 10.18
N THR A 143 11.55 -6.30 10.56
CA THR A 143 11.83 -5.03 11.26
C THR A 143 11.43 -3.84 10.41
N ILE A 144 11.84 -3.79 9.13
CA ILE A 144 11.49 -2.69 8.21
C ILE A 144 9.98 -2.63 7.98
N PHE A 145 9.33 -3.79 7.82
CA PHE A 145 7.87 -3.87 7.70
C PHE A 145 7.17 -3.23 8.90
N GLN A 146 7.56 -3.61 10.13
CA GLN A 146 6.96 -3.08 11.35
C GLN A 146 7.21 -1.58 11.55
N LEU A 147 8.43 -1.13 11.25
CA LEU A 147 8.77 0.30 11.32
C LEU A 147 7.97 1.11 10.29
N ALA A 148 7.85 0.63 9.06
CA ALA A 148 7.10 1.29 8.00
C ALA A 148 5.60 1.33 8.29
N LEU A 149 5.04 0.24 8.84
CA LEU A 149 3.66 0.19 9.31
C LEU A 149 3.43 1.23 10.41
N ALA A 150 4.27 1.23 11.44
CA ALA A 150 4.17 2.18 12.56
C ALA A 150 4.29 3.63 12.06
N LEU A 151 5.21 3.89 11.12
CA LEU A 151 5.38 5.21 10.51
C LEU A 151 4.12 5.63 9.73
N GLY A 152 3.51 4.74 8.94
CA GLY A 152 2.28 5.03 8.20
C GLY A 152 1.12 5.40 9.14
N VAL A 153 0.94 4.64 10.21
CA VAL A 153 -0.07 4.92 11.24
C VAL A 153 0.21 6.24 11.97
N ALA A 154 1.47 6.47 12.38
CA ALA A 154 1.87 7.69 13.09
C ALA A 154 1.68 8.94 12.21
N LEU A 155 2.06 8.88 10.93
CA LEU A 155 1.87 9.97 9.99
C LEU A 155 0.38 10.26 9.79
N ALA A 156 -0.47 9.24 9.65
CA ALA A 156 -1.91 9.43 9.53
C ALA A 156 -2.48 10.17 10.75
N PHE A 157 -2.18 9.73 11.96
CA PHE A 157 -2.65 10.40 13.18
C PHE A 157 -2.07 11.80 13.35
N THR A 158 -0.82 12.02 12.97
CA THR A 158 -0.18 13.34 13.07
C THR A 158 -0.82 14.34 12.10
N ILE A 159 -1.12 13.89 10.88
CA ILE A 159 -1.71 14.74 9.83
C ILE A 159 -3.19 15.02 10.13
N ILE A 160 -3.95 14.00 10.53
CA ILE A 160 -5.37 14.14 10.88
C ILE A 160 -5.52 14.99 12.15
N GLY A 161 -4.63 14.83 13.12
CA GLY A 161 -4.62 15.59 14.36
C GLY A 161 -5.89 15.39 15.22
N ARG A 162 -6.33 16.48 15.84
CA ARG A 162 -7.60 16.56 16.60
C ARG A 162 -8.43 17.68 16.00
N PRO A 163 -9.17 17.44 14.94
CA PRO A 163 -9.96 18.47 14.29
C PRO A 163 -11.14 18.88 15.15
N ASP A 164 -11.35 20.18 15.30
CA ASP A 164 -12.48 20.75 16.04
C ASP A 164 -13.75 20.84 15.17
N THR A 165 -13.60 20.72 13.84
CA THR A 165 -14.71 20.78 12.88
C THR A 165 -14.66 19.62 11.88
N PRO A 166 -15.80 19.21 11.28
CA PRO A 166 -15.84 18.19 10.23
C PRO A 166 -15.01 18.57 8.99
N GLU A 167 -14.94 19.86 8.67
CA GLU A 167 -14.15 20.38 7.54
C GLU A 167 -12.65 20.18 7.81
N ALA A 168 -12.16 20.55 8.99
CA ALA A 168 -10.77 20.35 9.38
C ALA A 168 -10.40 18.84 9.42
N ALA A 169 -11.36 17.98 9.80
CA ALA A 169 -11.19 16.52 9.72
C ALA A 169 -11.01 16.07 8.29
N LEU A 170 -11.83 16.56 7.37
CA LEU A 170 -11.75 16.23 5.95
C LEU A 170 -10.42 16.66 5.34
N ASP A 171 -9.95 17.87 5.65
CA ASP A 171 -8.68 18.40 5.14
C ASP A 171 -7.50 17.53 5.59
N GLY A 172 -7.44 17.14 6.87
CA GLY A 172 -6.40 16.26 7.38
C GLY A 172 -6.41 14.87 6.73
N LEU A 173 -7.60 14.34 6.48
CA LEU A 173 -7.77 13.05 5.81
C LEU A 173 -7.34 13.10 4.34
N GLN A 174 -7.72 14.17 3.62
CA GLN A 174 -7.29 14.40 2.23
C GLN A 174 -5.77 14.54 2.13
N LEU A 175 -5.13 15.24 3.05
CA LEU A 175 -3.67 15.37 3.10
C LEU A 175 -3.00 14.01 3.36
N THR A 176 -3.59 13.16 4.19
CA THR A 176 -3.12 11.78 4.42
C THR A 176 -3.19 10.96 3.13
N TRP A 177 -4.25 11.09 2.34
CA TRP A 177 -4.36 10.39 1.06
C TRP A 177 -3.39 10.94 0.00
N MET A 178 -3.12 12.25 -0.01
CA MET A 178 -2.07 12.84 -0.87
C MET A 178 -0.69 12.27 -0.54
N LEU A 179 -0.35 12.13 0.74
CA LEU A 179 0.87 11.44 1.17
C LEU A 179 0.93 10.00 0.62
N GLY A 180 -0.17 9.26 0.75
CA GLY A 180 -0.29 7.89 0.24
C GLY A 180 -0.11 7.81 -1.28
N ILE A 181 -0.70 8.76 -2.04
CA ILE A 181 -0.49 8.87 -3.50
C ILE A 181 0.99 9.08 -3.81
N GLY A 182 1.66 10.00 -3.11
CA GLY A 182 3.09 10.24 -3.28
C GLY A 182 3.94 9.00 -3.02
N CYS A 183 3.63 8.24 -1.97
CA CYS A 183 4.30 6.98 -1.65
C CYS A 183 4.05 5.90 -2.72
N PHE A 184 2.83 5.73 -3.22
CA PHE A 184 2.56 4.78 -4.30
C PHE A 184 3.21 5.17 -5.63
N ILE A 185 3.28 6.46 -5.94
CA ILE A 185 4.03 6.96 -7.12
C ILE A 185 5.52 6.66 -6.95
N ALA A 186 6.10 6.95 -5.79
CA ALA A 186 7.50 6.64 -5.51
C ALA A 186 7.80 5.14 -5.64
N GLN A 187 6.92 4.28 -5.12
CA GLN A 187 7.00 2.83 -5.31
C GLN A 187 6.93 2.44 -6.79
N THR A 188 5.98 3.01 -7.54
CA THR A 188 5.81 2.75 -8.97
C THR A 188 7.09 3.08 -9.74
N LEU A 189 7.65 4.26 -9.53
CA LEU A 189 8.89 4.69 -10.17
C LEU A 189 10.05 3.79 -9.77
N LEU A 190 10.17 3.45 -8.49
CA LEU A 190 11.22 2.56 -7.99
C LEU A 190 11.21 1.22 -8.73
N PHE A 191 10.06 0.56 -8.87
CA PHE A 191 9.98 -0.75 -9.51
C PHE A 191 9.96 -0.66 -11.04
N ALA A 192 9.49 0.42 -11.64
CA ALA A 192 9.58 0.64 -13.08
C ALA A 192 11.05 0.78 -13.54
N PHE A 193 11.87 1.53 -12.79
CA PHE A 193 13.28 1.76 -13.16
C PHE A 193 14.23 0.67 -12.67
N PHE A 194 13.98 0.10 -11.50
CA PHE A 194 14.91 -0.86 -10.87
C PHE A 194 14.39 -2.29 -10.80
N GLY A 195 13.10 -2.51 -11.02
CA GLY A 195 12.48 -3.85 -10.99
C GLY A 195 12.77 -4.71 -12.22
N GLY A 196 13.22 -4.12 -13.32
CA GLY A 196 13.54 -4.80 -14.57
C GLY A 196 14.99 -5.32 -14.71
N SER A 197 15.81 -5.09 -13.71
CA SER A 197 17.26 -5.42 -13.70
C SER A 197 17.60 -6.92 -13.74
N ASP A 198 16.62 -7.79 -13.94
CA ASP A 198 16.67 -9.23 -13.67
C ASP A 198 16.78 -10.13 -14.90
N LYS A 199 16.81 -9.56 -16.12
CA LYS A 199 16.93 -10.39 -17.35
C LYS A 199 18.36 -10.81 -17.69
N THR A 200 19.37 -10.33 -16.98
CA THR A 200 20.79 -10.49 -17.33
C THR A 200 21.54 -11.61 -16.59
N GLN A 201 20.90 -12.41 -15.76
CA GLN A 201 21.57 -13.47 -14.98
C GLN A 201 21.07 -14.88 -15.33
N LYS A 202 20.59 -15.10 -16.54
CA LYS A 202 20.41 -16.41 -17.17
C LYS A 202 21.33 -16.52 -18.39
N ALA A 203 22.62 -16.53 -18.17
CA ALA A 203 23.65 -17.03 -19.08
C ALA A 203 24.63 -17.90 -18.31
#